data_d9e83cd0884aab3e8deac0a570edae84
#
_entry.id   d9e83cd0884aab3e8deac0a570edae84
#
_cell.length_a   1.000
_cell.length_b   1.000
_cell.length_c   1.000
_cell.angle_alpha   90.00
_cell.angle_beta   90.00
_cell.angle_gamma   90.00
#
_symmetry.space_group_name_H-M   'P 1'
#
loop_
_entity.id
_entity.type
_entity.pdbx_description
1 polymer ?
#
loop_
_entity_poly.entity_id
_entity_poly.type
_entity_poly.pdbx_seq_one_letter_code
_entity_poly.pdbx_strand_id
1 'polypeptide(L)'
;PVSSGNTKRQVQILQDFGSNVLCCSPSYALFIAETLKEMNVDPAELPLRIGIFGAEPWSENMRTQLENMLKIKAYDIYGLSEIAGPGVAFECCEQSGMHICEDYFYPEIVDPVTLKPLPDGEYGELVFTCIGKEALPLLRYRTRDITRLNYSPCKCGRTGVRMDKVKGRSDDMLKIRGVNVFPSQIESVLIGTEQI
;
A
#
# COMPACT_ATOMS: atom_id res chain seq x y z
N PRO A 1 2.91 22.68 7.73
CA PRO A 1 3.28 21.28 7.60
C PRO A 1 3.43 20.68 8.99
N VAL A 2 2.87 19.51 9.16
CA VAL A 2 2.92 18.82 10.43
C VAL A 2 3.94 17.72 10.29
N SER A 3 5.03 17.84 11.03
CA SER A 3 6.13 16.88 11.01
C SER A 3 5.88 15.74 12.01
N SER A 4 6.62 14.65 11.85
CA SER A 4 6.63 13.53 12.80
C SER A 4 6.87 14.00 14.24
N GLY A 5 6.33 13.28 15.21
CA GLY A 5 6.53 13.57 16.64
C GLY A 5 5.49 14.48 17.28
N ASN A 6 4.48 14.96 16.55
CA ASN A 6 3.41 15.79 17.12
C ASN A 6 2.01 15.33 16.71
N THR A 7 1.67 14.09 17.05
CA THR A 7 0.42 13.45 16.63
C THR A 7 -0.81 14.13 17.23
N LYS A 8 -0.72 14.65 18.46
CA LYS A 8 -1.82 15.42 19.06
C LYS A 8 -2.20 16.65 18.23
N ARG A 9 -1.20 17.30 17.64
CA ARG A 9 -1.44 18.43 16.72
C ARG A 9 -2.06 17.96 15.40
N GLN A 10 -1.75 16.76 14.91
CA GLN A 10 -2.41 16.17 13.75
C GLN A 10 -3.90 15.98 14.03
N VAL A 11 -4.24 15.45 15.21
CA VAL A 11 -5.63 15.27 15.63
C VAL A 11 -6.36 16.64 15.68
N GLN A 12 -5.75 17.68 16.25
CA GLN A 12 -6.33 19.03 16.24
C GLN A 12 -6.58 19.53 14.82
N ILE A 13 -5.63 19.33 13.91
CA ILE A 13 -5.77 19.74 12.51
C ILE A 13 -6.92 18.99 11.82
N LEU A 14 -7.10 17.68 12.07
CA LEU A 14 -8.22 16.92 11.54
C LEU A 14 -9.56 17.52 12.00
N GLN A 15 -9.65 17.98 13.26
CA GLN A 15 -10.83 18.61 13.81
C GLN A 15 -11.04 20.04 13.25
N ASP A 16 -10.02 20.90 13.37
CA ASP A 16 -10.13 22.34 13.07
C ASP A 16 -10.39 22.60 11.58
N PHE A 17 -9.80 21.80 10.69
CA PHE A 17 -9.97 21.93 9.24
C PHE A 17 -11.08 21.03 8.68
N GLY A 18 -11.70 20.20 9.48
CA GLY A 18 -12.73 19.29 9.01
C GLY A 18 -12.23 18.33 7.93
N SER A 19 -11.02 17.79 8.11
CA SER A 19 -10.40 16.93 7.12
C SER A 19 -11.19 15.64 6.90
N ASN A 20 -11.47 15.28 5.66
CA ASN A 20 -12.26 14.09 5.31
C ASN A 20 -11.44 12.96 4.71
N VAL A 21 -10.17 13.20 4.38
CA VAL A 21 -9.21 12.20 3.88
C VAL A 21 -7.93 12.24 4.70
N LEU A 22 -7.46 11.09 5.12
CA LEU A 22 -6.18 10.89 5.80
C LEU A 22 -5.21 10.12 4.88
N CYS A 23 -4.05 10.72 4.60
CA CYS A 23 -3.00 10.09 3.82
C CYS A 23 -1.74 9.94 4.67
N CYS A 24 -1.32 8.70 4.94
CA CYS A 24 -0.10 8.40 5.71
C CYS A 24 0.29 6.92 5.55
N SER A 25 1.31 6.46 6.29
CA SER A 25 1.57 5.03 6.43
C SER A 25 0.51 4.35 7.33
N PRO A 26 0.20 3.06 7.12
CA PRO A 26 -0.78 2.34 7.94
C PRO A 26 -0.41 2.32 9.42
N SER A 27 0.86 2.11 9.76
CA SER A 27 1.34 2.14 11.15
C SER A 27 1.12 3.50 11.81
N TYR A 28 1.31 4.59 11.08
CA TYR A 28 1.03 5.92 11.60
C TYR A 28 -0.46 6.19 11.76
N ALA A 29 -1.31 5.64 10.90
CA ALA A 29 -2.77 5.70 11.05
C ALA A 29 -3.23 5.01 12.33
N LEU A 30 -2.65 3.85 12.70
CA LEU A 30 -2.91 3.20 13.99
C LEU A 30 -2.52 4.12 15.16
N PHE A 31 -1.34 4.74 15.07
CA PHE A 31 -0.89 5.68 16.11
C PHE A 31 -1.80 6.91 16.24
N ILE A 32 -2.35 7.42 15.14
CA ILE A 32 -3.38 8.47 15.17
C ILE A 32 -4.64 7.96 15.88
N ALA A 33 -5.10 6.74 15.59
CA ALA A 33 -6.28 6.16 16.22
C ALA A 33 -6.12 5.99 17.75
N GLU A 34 -4.94 5.56 18.19
CA GLU A 34 -4.59 5.48 19.62
C GLU A 34 -4.57 6.88 20.27
N THR A 35 -3.98 7.86 19.57
CA THR A 35 -3.91 9.25 20.05
C THR A 35 -5.31 9.88 20.18
N LEU A 36 -6.23 9.59 19.25
CA LEU A 36 -7.64 10.01 19.37
C LEU A 36 -8.26 9.48 20.67
N LYS A 37 -8.05 8.19 20.95
CA LYS A 37 -8.52 7.58 22.20
C LYS A 37 -7.91 8.23 23.45
N GLU A 38 -6.61 8.51 23.46
CA GLU A 38 -5.92 9.21 24.55
C GLU A 38 -6.48 10.63 24.77
N MET A 39 -6.84 11.32 23.70
CA MET A 39 -7.41 12.66 23.74
C MET A 39 -8.91 12.67 24.02
N ASN A 40 -9.56 11.51 24.20
CA ASN A 40 -11.00 11.34 24.33
C ASN A 40 -11.80 11.97 23.16
N VAL A 41 -11.27 11.87 21.93
CA VAL A 41 -11.93 12.29 20.69
C VAL A 41 -12.59 11.07 20.06
N ASP A 42 -13.91 11.13 19.87
CA ASP A 42 -14.63 10.08 19.17
C ASP A 42 -14.36 10.18 17.65
N PRO A 43 -13.76 9.15 17.01
CA PRO A 43 -13.54 9.15 15.57
C PRO A 43 -14.82 9.35 14.75
N ALA A 44 -16.00 8.97 15.28
CA ALA A 44 -17.27 9.14 14.60
C ALA A 44 -17.72 10.62 14.50
N GLU A 45 -17.20 11.48 15.37
CA GLU A 45 -17.47 12.93 15.35
C GLU A 45 -16.60 13.67 14.35
N LEU A 46 -15.50 13.02 13.87
CA LEU A 46 -14.67 13.60 12.83
C LEU A 46 -15.36 13.48 11.46
N PRO A 47 -15.20 14.47 10.58
CA PRO A 47 -15.68 14.38 9.19
C PRO A 47 -14.84 13.43 8.33
N LEU A 48 -13.87 12.72 8.92
CA LEU A 48 -13.01 11.77 8.25
C LEU A 48 -13.82 10.61 7.65
N ARG A 49 -13.55 10.27 6.38
CA ARG A 49 -14.29 9.23 5.65
C ARG A 49 -13.38 8.23 4.97
N ILE A 50 -12.19 8.67 4.54
CA ILE A 50 -11.28 7.91 3.67
C ILE A 50 -9.89 7.94 4.27
N GLY A 51 -9.25 6.76 4.32
CA GLY A 51 -7.81 6.61 4.51
C GLY A 51 -7.15 6.14 3.21
N ILE A 52 -6.06 6.78 2.82
CA ILE A 52 -5.21 6.35 1.72
C ILE A 52 -3.84 6.01 2.33
N PHE A 53 -3.54 4.72 2.38
CA PHE A 53 -2.40 4.21 3.13
C PHE A 53 -1.41 3.50 2.22
N GLY A 54 -0.13 3.68 2.47
CA GLY A 54 0.94 3.06 1.69
C GLY A 54 2.32 3.33 2.30
N ALA A 55 3.34 3.19 1.49
CA ALA A 55 4.75 3.28 1.85
C ALA A 55 5.30 2.10 2.68
N GLU A 56 4.45 1.25 3.19
CA GLU A 56 4.82 -0.01 3.86
C GLU A 56 3.78 -1.10 3.53
N PRO A 57 4.16 -2.39 3.53
CA PRO A 57 3.22 -3.49 3.41
C PRO A 57 2.25 -3.52 4.61
N TRP A 58 1.00 -3.86 4.38
CA TRP A 58 0.00 -4.01 5.43
C TRP A 58 -1.05 -5.06 5.09
N SER A 59 -1.57 -5.72 6.13
CA SER A 59 -2.48 -6.85 6.01
C SER A 59 -3.95 -6.42 5.96
N GLU A 60 -4.83 -7.35 5.53
CA GLU A 60 -6.28 -7.13 5.60
C GLU A 60 -6.78 -7.06 7.06
N ASN A 61 -6.09 -7.71 8.00
CA ASN A 61 -6.40 -7.57 9.41
C ASN A 61 -6.14 -6.13 9.88
N MET A 62 -5.01 -5.54 9.48
CA MET A 62 -4.71 -4.14 9.76
C MET A 62 -5.71 -3.19 9.09
N ARG A 63 -6.17 -3.49 7.85
CA ARG A 63 -7.24 -2.74 7.18
C ARG A 63 -8.50 -2.72 8.05
N THR A 64 -8.97 -3.90 8.45
CA THR A 64 -10.15 -4.04 9.28
C THR A 64 -10.03 -3.28 10.60
N GLN A 65 -8.87 -3.35 11.23
CA GLN A 65 -8.57 -2.63 12.46
C GLN A 65 -8.63 -1.11 12.26
N LEU A 66 -7.97 -0.58 11.23
CA LEU A 66 -7.98 0.85 10.90
C LEU A 66 -9.38 1.36 10.56
N GLU A 67 -10.14 0.63 9.75
CA GLU A 67 -11.52 0.99 9.39
C GLU A 67 -12.41 1.04 10.64
N ASN A 68 -12.26 0.09 11.54
CA ASN A 68 -13.02 0.05 12.79
C ASN A 68 -12.65 1.16 13.77
N MET A 69 -11.35 1.40 13.96
CA MET A 69 -10.84 2.39 14.91
C MET A 69 -11.09 3.83 14.44
N LEU A 70 -10.89 4.12 13.16
CA LEU A 70 -11.02 5.47 12.61
C LEU A 70 -12.39 5.77 11.99
N LYS A 71 -13.26 4.75 11.85
CA LYS A 71 -14.59 4.86 11.20
C LYS A 71 -14.52 5.34 9.75
N ILE A 72 -13.56 4.87 9.00
CA ILE A 72 -13.25 5.25 7.60
C ILE A 72 -13.31 4.03 6.65
N LYS A 73 -13.19 4.30 5.35
CA LYS A 73 -12.79 3.31 4.35
C LYS A 73 -11.31 3.46 4.04
N ALA A 74 -10.55 2.36 4.12
CA ALA A 74 -9.11 2.35 3.94
C ALA A 74 -8.72 1.78 2.58
N TYR A 75 -7.95 2.54 1.80
CA TYR A 75 -7.49 2.17 0.47
C TYR A 75 -5.96 2.11 0.43
N ASP A 76 -5.45 1.13 -0.31
CA ASP A 76 -4.02 0.96 -0.54
C ASP A 76 -3.54 1.83 -1.70
N ILE A 77 -2.34 2.38 -1.55
CA ILE A 77 -1.63 3.12 -2.60
C ILE A 77 -0.19 2.65 -2.67
N TYR A 78 0.27 2.39 -3.88
CA TYR A 78 1.64 1.98 -4.15
C TYR A 78 2.40 3.06 -4.93
N GLY A 79 3.65 3.25 -4.59
CA GLY A 79 4.56 4.15 -5.29
C GLY A 79 5.99 4.04 -4.80
N LEU A 80 6.90 4.61 -5.58
CA LEU A 80 8.34 4.63 -5.33
C LEU A 80 8.85 6.03 -5.67
N SER A 81 9.70 6.60 -4.80
CA SER A 81 10.28 7.93 -5.03
C SER A 81 11.09 7.99 -6.33
N GLU A 82 11.75 6.90 -6.70
CA GLU A 82 12.56 6.78 -7.90
C GLU A 82 11.72 6.87 -9.18
N ILE A 83 10.49 6.36 -9.13
CA ILE A 83 9.59 6.36 -10.29
C ILE A 83 8.83 7.69 -10.39
N ALA A 84 7.95 7.99 -9.45
CA ALA A 84 7.17 9.24 -9.45
C ALA A 84 6.54 9.57 -8.09
N GLY A 85 6.99 8.95 -7.00
CA GLY A 85 6.37 9.13 -5.68
C GLY A 85 5.05 8.36 -5.52
N PRO A 86 4.14 8.80 -4.66
CA PRO A 86 2.89 8.08 -4.39
C PRO A 86 1.96 8.12 -5.61
N GLY A 87 1.20 7.03 -5.83
CA GLY A 87 0.19 6.98 -6.88
C GLY A 87 0.65 6.37 -8.19
N VAL A 88 1.65 5.49 -8.18
CA VAL A 88 1.96 4.62 -9.32
C VAL A 88 0.83 3.60 -9.53
N ALA A 89 0.27 3.07 -8.43
CA ALA A 89 -0.93 2.25 -8.43
C ALA A 89 -1.78 2.55 -7.19
N PHE A 90 -3.09 2.38 -7.29
CA PHE A 90 -4.02 2.63 -6.18
C PHE A 90 -5.29 1.78 -6.27
N GLU A 91 -5.84 1.45 -5.12
CA GLU A 91 -7.12 0.74 -5.04
C GLU A 91 -8.30 1.61 -5.47
N CYS A 92 -9.34 0.96 -5.97
CA CYS A 92 -10.66 1.54 -6.17
C CYS A 92 -11.64 1.09 -5.08
N CYS A 93 -12.91 1.46 -5.18
CA CYS A 93 -13.96 1.09 -4.24
C CYS A 93 -14.16 -0.43 -4.08
N GLU A 94 -13.72 -1.23 -5.04
CA GLU A 94 -13.80 -2.69 -4.99
C GLU A 94 -12.72 -3.34 -4.12
N GLN A 95 -11.67 -2.59 -3.73
CA GLN A 95 -10.55 -3.07 -2.92
C GLN A 95 -9.97 -4.42 -3.40
N SER A 96 -9.94 -4.60 -4.73
CA SER A 96 -9.56 -5.85 -5.40
C SER A 96 -8.32 -5.66 -6.28
N GLY A 97 -7.20 -5.35 -5.65
CA GLY A 97 -5.95 -4.97 -6.29
C GLY A 97 -5.89 -3.49 -6.67
N MET A 98 -4.66 -3.03 -6.91
CA MET A 98 -4.36 -1.63 -7.21
C MET A 98 -4.26 -1.41 -8.71
N HIS A 99 -5.03 -0.47 -9.26
CA HIS A 99 -4.96 -0.05 -10.65
C HIS A 99 -3.67 0.70 -10.89
N ILE A 100 -2.89 0.24 -11.86
CA ILE A 100 -1.66 0.90 -12.30
C ILE A 100 -2.02 2.07 -13.22
N CYS A 101 -1.31 3.19 -13.09
CA CYS A 101 -1.42 4.34 -13.98
C CYS A 101 -0.67 4.07 -15.29
N GLU A 102 -1.25 3.25 -16.18
CA GLU A 102 -0.62 2.78 -17.42
C GLU A 102 -0.29 3.90 -18.42
N ASP A 103 -0.90 5.08 -18.27
CA ASP A 103 -0.55 6.27 -19.06
C ASP A 103 0.91 6.73 -18.81
N TYR A 104 1.48 6.36 -17.66
CA TYR A 104 2.81 6.78 -17.21
C TYR A 104 3.77 5.64 -16.95
N PHE A 105 3.24 4.44 -16.67
CA PHE A 105 4.06 3.31 -16.21
C PHE A 105 3.66 2.03 -16.93
N TYR A 106 4.61 1.41 -17.60
CA TYR A 106 4.44 0.09 -18.19
C TYR A 106 4.95 -0.98 -17.21
N PRO A 107 4.07 -1.84 -16.67
CA PRO A 107 4.44 -2.89 -15.73
C PRO A 107 4.84 -4.19 -16.42
N GLU A 108 5.79 -4.90 -15.86
CA GLU A 108 6.17 -6.26 -16.20
C GLU A 108 6.35 -7.08 -14.91
N ILE A 109 6.10 -8.39 -14.97
CA ILE A 109 6.50 -9.33 -13.92
C ILE A 109 7.62 -10.22 -14.45
N VAL A 110 8.71 -10.30 -13.71
CA VAL A 110 9.86 -11.13 -14.07
C VAL A 110 10.21 -12.11 -12.95
N ASP A 111 10.80 -13.22 -13.33
CA ASP A 111 11.43 -14.11 -12.37
C ASP A 111 12.63 -13.41 -11.72
N PRO A 112 12.70 -13.33 -10.38
CA PRO A 112 13.71 -12.52 -9.69
C PRO A 112 15.15 -13.03 -9.86
N VAL A 113 15.32 -14.29 -10.30
CA VAL A 113 16.64 -14.93 -10.50
C VAL A 113 17.06 -14.90 -11.97
N THR A 114 16.18 -15.37 -12.86
CA THR A 114 16.50 -15.47 -14.30
C THR A 114 16.24 -14.20 -15.07
N LEU A 115 15.46 -13.26 -14.50
CA LEU A 115 15.03 -11.98 -15.08
C LEU A 115 14.20 -12.13 -16.37
N LYS A 116 13.69 -13.33 -16.61
CA LYS A 116 12.77 -13.57 -17.73
C LYS A 116 11.36 -13.16 -17.36
N PRO A 117 10.59 -12.59 -18.31
CA PRO A 117 9.17 -12.33 -18.09
C PRO A 117 8.43 -13.61 -17.70
N LEU A 118 7.51 -13.47 -16.75
CA LEU A 118 6.62 -14.54 -16.31
C LEU A 118 5.25 -14.43 -17.01
N PRO A 119 4.54 -15.55 -17.16
CA PRO A 119 3.16 -15.54 -17.64
C PRO A 119 2.24 -14.68 -16.79
N ASP A 120 1.14 -14.19 -17.38
CA ASP A 120 0.12 -13.42 -16.70
C ASP A 120 -0.45 -14.15 -15.49
N GLY A 121 -0.58 -13.43 -14.37
CA GLY A 121 -1.12 -13.96 -13.12
C GLY A 121 -0.12 -14.72 -12.25
N GLU A 122 1.11 -14.95 -12.70
CA GLU A 122 2.17 -15.51 -11.87
C GLU A 122 2.80 -14.44 -10.97
N TYR A 123 3.26 -14.87 -9.78
CA TYR A 123 3.97 -13.99 -8.85
C TYR A 123 5.45 -13.92 -9.22
N GLY A 124 5.97 -12.71 -9.31
CA GLY A 124 7.36 -12.41 -9.57
C GLY A 124 7.73 -11.00 -9.16
N GLU A 125 8.91 -10.56 -9.53
CA GLU A 125 9.40 -9.22 -9.26
C GLU A 125 8.76 -8.23 -10.22
N LEU A 126 8.19 -7.18 -9.66
CA LEU A 126 7.62 -6.07 -10.41
C LEU A 126 8.71 -5.21 -11.04
N VAL A 127 8.55 -4.92 -12.31
CA VAL A 127 9.44 -4.06 -13.09
C VAL A 127 8.59 -2.98 -13.73
N PHE A 128 9.08 -1.73 -13.70
CA PHE A 128 8.42 -0.61 -14.36
C PHE A 128 9.30 0.04 -15.41
N THR A 129 8.68 0.42 -16.52
CA THR A 129 9.23 1.40 -17.46
C THR A 129 8.43 2.69 -17.35
N CYS A 130 9.12 3.83 -17.11
CA CYS A 130 8.49 5.15 -17.07
C CYS A 130 8.33 5.69 -18.49
N ILE A 131 7.10 5.98 -18.92
CA ILE A 131 6.80 6.35 -20.31
C ILE A 131 7.09 7.84 -20.56
N GLY A 132 6.73 8.74 -19.68
CA GLY A 132 6.81 10.18 -19.91
C GLY A 132 7.86 10.94 -19.08
N LYS A 133 8.75 10.24 -18.39
CA LYS A 133 9.69 10.85 -17.45
C LYS A 133 10.97 11.31 -18.18
N GLU A 134 11.17 12.63 -18.31
CA GLU A 134 12.33 13.21 -18.99
C GLU A 134 13.59 13.16 -18.11
N ALA A 135 13.47 13.59 -16.84
CA ALA A 135 14.56 13.51 -15.88
C ALA A 135 14.57 12.10 -15.23
N LEU A 136 15.72 11.44 -15.25
CA LEU A 136 15.89 10.07 -14.77
C LEU A 136 14.89 9.10 -15.46
N PRO A 137 14.93 8.92 -16.78
CA PRO A 137 14.05 8.01 -17.49
C PRO A 137 14.42 6.57 -17.14
N LEU A 138 13.58 5.93 -16.34
CA LEU A 138 13.79 4.57 -15.88
C LEU A 138 13.17 3.60 -16.89
N LEU A 139 14.03 2.78 -17.53
CA LEU A 139 13.63 1.70 -18.42
C LEU A 139 13.84 0.38 -17.69
N ARG A 140 12.78 -0.43 -17.60
CA ARG A 140 12.79 -1.74 -16.92
C ARG A 140 13.42 -1.69 -15.53
N TYR A 141 12.98 -0.71 -14.73
CA TYR A 141 13.45 -0.54 -13.35
C TYR A 141 12.92 -1.67 -12.47
N ARG A 142 13.83 -2.40 -11.83
CA ARG A 142 13.53 -3.49 -10.91
C ARG A 142 13.17 -2.95 -9.54
N THR A 143 11.91 -3.08 -9.14
CA THR A 143 11.44 -2.56 -7.83
C THR A 143 11.88 -3.42 -6.66
N ARG A 144 12.21 -4.68 -6.89
CA ARG A 144 12.39 -5.75 -5.91
C ARG A 144 11.12 -6.22 -5.22
N ASP A 145 10.01 -5.57 -5.46
CA ASP A 145 8.72 -5.94 -4.88
C ASP A 145 8.12 -7.15 -5.59
N ILE A 146 7.63 -8.11 -4.81
CA ILE A 146 7.01 -9.34 -5.32
C ILE A 146 5.50 -9.15 -5.35
N THR A 147 4.93 -9.20 -6.54
CA THR A 147 3.51 -9.13 -6.81
C THR A 147 3.14 -9.92 -8.07
N ARG A 148 1.92 -9.79 -8.53
CA ARG A 148 1.45 -10.26 -9.84
C ARG A 148 0.52 -9.24 -10.49
N LEU A 149 0.35 -9.35 -11.80
CA LEU A 149 -0.58 -8.52 -12.56
C LEU A 149 -1.88 -9.28 -12.85
N ASN A 150 -2.97 -8.54 -12.84
CA ASN A 150 -4.31 -9.03 -13.15
C ASN A 150 -4.94 -8.16 -14.24
N TYR A 151 -5.15 -8.76 -15.40
CA TYR A 151 -5.72 -8.11 -16.59
C TYR A 151 -7.24 -8.25 -16.71
N SER A 152 -7.89 -8.97 -15.77
CA SER A 152 -9.35 -9.11 -15.78
C SER A 152 -10.03 -7.77 -15.54
N PRO A 153 -11.18 -7.47 -16.20
CA PRO A 153 -11.93 -6.24 -15.95
C PRO A 153 -12.28 -6.08 -14.45
N CYS A 154 -12.16 -4.87 -13.93
CA CYS A 154 -12.60 -4.56 -12.59
C CYS A 154 -14.09 -4.20 -12.57
N LYS A 155 -14.80 -4.58 -11.52
CA LYS A 155 -16.21 -4.22 -11.30
C LYS A 155 -16.43 -2.70 -11.22
N CYS A 156 -15.40 -1.92 -10.87
CA CYS A 156 -15.46 -0.46 -10.86
C CYS A 156 -15.57 0.17 -12.28
N GLY A 157 -15.48 -0.62 -13.33
CA GLY A 157 -15.53 -0.19 -14.72
C GLY A 157 -14.20 0.20 -15.37
N ARG A 158 -13.11 0.27 -14.60
CA ARG A 158 -11.76 0.50 -15.14
C ARG A 158 -11.26 -0.75 -15.87
N THR A 159 -10.60 -0.54 -16.99
CA THR A 159 -10.07 -1.61 -17.87
C THR A 159 -8.56 -1.82 -17.71
N GLY A 160 -7.87 -0.88 -17.07
CA GLY A 160 -6.42 -0.95 -16.85
C GLY A 160 -5.99 -2.09 -15.94
N VAL A 161 -4.73 -2.51 -16.12
CA VAL A 161 -4.14 -3.59 -15.34
C VAL A 161 -4.10 -3.26 -13.84
N ARG A 162 -4.31 -4.27 -13.02
CA ARG A 162 -4.17 -4.17 -11.56
C ARG A 162 -3.01 -5.02 -11.08
N MET A 163 -2.33 -4.54 -10.08
CA MET A 163 -1.38 -5.35 -9.31
C MET A 163 -2.01 -5.82 -8.01
N ASP A 164 -1.64 -7.00 -7.55
CA ASP A 164 -1.97 -7.45 -6.20
C ASP A 164 -1.14 -6.68 -5.16
N LYS A 165 -1.51 -6.79 -3.88
CA LYS A 165 -0.67 -6.29 -2.79
C LYS A 165 0.73 -6.89 -2.86
N VAL A 166 1.73 -6.08 -2.55
CA VAL A 166 3.11 -6.53 -2.45
C VAL A 166 3.22 -7.55 -1.32
N LYS A 167 3.72 -8.75 -1.62
CA LYS A 167 3.95 -9.81 -0.63
C LYS A 167 5.20 -9.59 0.22
N GLY A 168 6.13 -8.80 -0.30
CA GLY A 168 7.44 -8.51 0.28
C GLY A 168 8.44 -8.21 -0.82
N ARG A 169 9.69 -8.04 -0.47
CA ARG A 169 10.78 -7.74 -1.39
C ARG A 169 11.63 -8.98 -1.68
N SER A 170 12.13 -9.09 -2.90
CA SER A 170 13.02 -10.21 -3.30
C SER A 170 14.37 -10.18 -2.55
N ASP A 171 14.80 -9.00 -2.09
CA ASP A 171 16.03 -8.79 -1.32
C ASP A 171 15.84 -8.97 0.22
N ASP A 172 14.59 -8.93 0.72
CA ASP A 172 14.25 -9.18 2.13
C ASP A 172 13.73 -10.61 2.38
N MET A 173 13.60 -11.40 1.33
CA MET A 173 13.06 -12.75 1.39
C MET A 173 14.01 -13.71 2.12
N LEU A 174 13.52 -14.31 3.20
CA LEU A 174 14.23 -15.34 3.95
C LEU A 174 14.00 -16.71 3.31
N LYS A 175 15.06 -17.47 3.12
CA LYS A 175 14.96 -18.86 2.65
C LYS A 175 15.17 -19.81 3.82
N ILE A 176 14.08 -20.33 4.37
CA ILE A 176 14.11 -21.23 5.54
C ILE A 176 13.77 -22.65 5.09
N ARG A 177 14.75 -23.56 5.16
CA ARG A 177 14.61 -24.97 4.75
C ARG A 177 14.02 -25.16 3.34
N GLY A 178 14.40 -24.25 2.40
CA GLY A 178 13.93 -24.30 1.02
C GLY A 178 12.57 -23.59 0.77
N VAL A 179 11.94 -23.06 1.79
CA VAL A 179 10.69 -22.28 1.70
C VAL A 179 11.02 -20.79 1.73
N ASN A 180 10.44 -20.03 0.82
CA ASN A 180 10.55 -18.58 0.80
C ASN A 180 9.58 -18.00 1.84
N VAL A 181 10.10 -17.24 2.80
CA VAL A 181 9.33 -16.58 3.87
C VAL A 181 9.58 -15.09 3.80
N PHE A 182 8.53 -14.30 3.78
CA PHE A 182 8.61 -12.85 3.82
C PHE A 182 8.34 -12.33 5.24
N PRO A 183 9.01 -11.26 5.68
CA PRO A 183 8.77 -10.65 6.99
C PRO A 183 7.30 -10.33 7.26
N SER A 184 6.55 -9.87 6.24
CA SER A 184 5.11 -9.60 6.31
C SER A 184 4.24 -10.82 6.65
N GLN A 185 4.69 -12.03 6.30
CA GLN A 185 3.99 -13.27 6.66
C GLN A 185 4.17 -13.57 8.16
N ILE A 186 5.38 -13.33 8.68
CA ILE A 186 5.67 -13.48 10.12
C ILE A 186 4.84 -12.48 10.91
N GLU A 187 4.84 -11.22 10.51
CA GLU A 187 4.05 -10.16 11.14
C GLU A 187 2.56 -10.48 11.16
N SER A 188 1.99 -10.96 10.04
CA SER A 188 0.58 -11.33 9.95
C SER A 188 0.20 -12.44 10.94
N VAL A 189 1.10 -13.41 11.18
CA VAL A 189 0.90 -14.47 12.17
C VAL A 189 0.98 -13.91 13.60
N LEU A 190 1.96 -13.07 13.87
CA LEU A 190 2.16 -12.46 15.20
C LEU A 190 0.98 -11.58 15.61
N ILE A 191 0.50 -10.72 14.69
CA ILE A 191 -0.66 -9.85 14.94
C ILE A 191 -1.96 -10.66 15.12
N GLY A 192 -2.09 -11.82 14.46
CA GLY A 192 -3.24 -12.71 14.57
C GLY A 192 -3.24 -13.62 15.80
N THR A 193 -2.20 -13.56 16.65
CA THR A 193 -2.06 -14.44 17.82
C THR A 193 -2.45 -13.68 19.08
N GLU A 194 -3.53 -14.09 19.77
CA GLU A 194 -4.09 -13.44 20.97
C GLU A 194 -3.17 -13.41 22.22
N GLN A 195 -1.94 -13.89 22.14
CA GLN A 195 -1.04 -14.04 23.29
C GLN A 195 0.27 -13.24 23.21
N ILE A 196 0.34 -12.23 22.34
CA ILE A 196 1.53 -11.36 22.24
C ILE A 196 1.15 -9.92 22.50
#